data_c3bf2f3f663b0dc39cafc153c7a21467
#
_entry.id   c3bf2f3f663b0dc39cafc153c7a21467
#
_cell.length_a   1.000
_cell.length_b   1.000
_cell.length_c   1.000
_cell.angle_alpha   90.00
_cell.angle_beta   90.00
_cell.angle_gamma   90.00
#
_symmetry.space_group_name_H-M   'P 1'
#
loop_
_entity.id
_entity.type
_entity.pdbx_description
1 polymer ?
#
loop_
_entity_poly.entity_id
_entity_poly.type
_entity_poly.pdbx_seq_one_letter_code
_entity_poly.pdbx_strand_id
1 'polypeptide(L)'
;FWLLMTHKATNISIYLLLALIYWKQQSLKPFLILLLFTAVLILVTDQSTNLFKNAFERFRPCHEASLAGMVRLVKDGCGGMYGYFSGHASNSFALAVFFSGIFIHRYRRLPFVLLFLAFLVAYSRIYIGVHYPLDVVSGMAFGAMTGGVFYRLWIRILGR
;
A
#
# COMPACT_ATOMS: atom_id res chain seq x y z
N PHE A 1 -12.39 14.30 -0.43
CA PHE A 1 -11.00 14.10 -0.03
C PHE A 1 -10.67 12.61 0.16
N TRP A 2 -11.37 11.89 1.07
CA TRP A 2 -11.04 10.49 1.39
C TRP A 2 -11.21 9.52 0.23
N LEU A 3 -12.21 9.71 -0.63
CA LEU A 3 -12.37 8.93 -1.86
C LEU A 3 -11.22 9.15 -2.85
N LEU A 4 -10.71 10.38 -2.93
CA LEU A 4 -9.54 10.70 -3.74
C LEU A 4 -8.27 10.01 -3.22
N MET A 5 -8.05 10.02 -1.88
CA MET A 5 -6.90 9.35 -1.25
C MET A 5 -6.90 7.85 -1.50
N THR A 6 -8.07 7.20 -1.49
CA THR A 6 -8.18 5.76 -1.74
C THR A 6 -8.21 5.40 -3.23
N HIS A 7 -8.26 6.38 -4.13
CA HIS A 7 -8.36 6.11 -5.57
C HIS A 7 -7.04 5.53 -6.11
N LYS A 8 -7.14 4.43 -6.85
CA LYS A 8 -5.95 3.74 -7.37
C LYS A 8 -5.09 4.64 -8.26
N ALA A 9 -5.70 5.45 -9.13
CA ALA A 9 -4.98 6.33 -10.04
C ALA A 9 -4.11 7.36 -9.28
N THR A 10 -4.60 7.95 -8.18
CA THR A 10 -3.83 8.90 -7.37
C THR A 10 -2.53 8.27 -6.85
N ASN A 11 -2.62 7.06 -6.31
CA ASN A 11 -1.45 6.34 -5.81
C ASN A 11 -0.49 5.93 -6.93
N ILE A 12 -1.02 5.40 -8.04
CA ILE A 12 -0.22 5.02 -9.21
C ILE A 12 0.55 6.23 -9.75
N SER A 13 -0.10 7.41 -9.88
CA SER A 13 0.54 8.62 -10.40
C SER A 13 1.75 9.06 -9.57
N ILE A 14 1.68 8.97 -8.24
CA ILE A 14 2.78 9.34 -7.34
C ILE A 14 4.00 8.44 -7.59
N TYR A 15 3.81 7.12 -7.59
CA TYR A 15 4.92 6.17 -7.78
C TYR A 15 5.43 6.13 -9.21
N LEU A 16 4.56 6.37 -10.20
CA LEU A 16 4.98 6.55 -11.59
C LEU A 16 5.90 7.78 -11.74
N LEU A 17 5.53 8.91 -11.12
CA LEU A 17 6.38 10.11 -11.11
C LEU A 17 7.75 9.82 -10.48
N LEU A 18 7.79 9.12 -9.34
CA LEU A 18 9.04 8.72 -8.71
C LEU A 18 9.87 7.79 -9.58
N ALA A 19 9.24 6.84 -10.26
CA ALA A 19 9.91 5.96 -11.22
C ALA A 19 10.49 6.75 -12.41
N LEU A 20 9.78 7.76 -12.93
CA LEU A 20 10.27 8.64 -13.99
C LEU A 20 11.44 9.52 -13.52
N ILE A 21 11.39 10.03 -12.28
CA ILE A 21 12.51 10.76 -11.67
C ILE A 21 13.73 9.85 -11.55
N TYR A 22 13.52 8.60 -11.11
CA TYR A 22 14.60 7.61 -11.03
C TYR A 22 15.18 7.32 -12.41
N TRP A 23 14.36 7.12 -13.43
CA TRP A 23 14.81 6.89 -14.82
C TRP A 23 15.69 8.01 -15.36
N LYS A 24 15.33 9.27 -15.12
CA LYS A 24 16.15 10.43 -15.53
C LYS A 24 17.54 10.48 -14.85
N GLN A 25 17.71 9.82 -13.72
CA GLN A 25 18.94 9.82 -12.93
C GLN A 25 19.79 8.56 -13.11
N GLN A 26 19.23 7.52 -13.75
CA GLN A 26 19.86 6.21 -13.87
C GLN A 26 19.81 5.71 -15.32
N SER A 27 20.64 4.70 -15.61
CA SER A 27 20.56 3.98 -16.90
C SER A 27 19.32 3.09 -16.99
N LEU A 28 19.04 2.59 -18.19
CA LEU A 28 17.85 1.77 -18.48
C LEU A 28 17.78 0.50 -17.60
N LYS A 29 18.91 -0.18 -17.37
CA LYS A 29 18.91 -1.44 -16.60
C LYS A 29 18.42 -1.29 -15.18
N PRO A 30 18.92 -0.38 -14.31
CA PRO A 30 18.36 -0.15 -12.98
C PRO A 30 16.88 0.29 -13.00
N PHE A 31 16.46 1.03 -14.01
CA PHE A 31 15.07 1.43 -14.16
C PHE A 31 14.15 0.23 -14.41
N LEU A 32 14.51 -0.68 -15.32
CA LEU A 32 13.75 -1.90 -15.56
C LEU A 32 13.67 -2.80 -14.32
N ILE A 33 14.78 -2.88 -13.57
CA ILE A 33 14.80 -3.61 -12.28
C ILE A 33 13.83 -2.94 -11.28
N LEU A 34 13.78 -1.59 -11.22
CA LEU A 34 12.82 -0.89 -10.36
C LEU A 34 11.37 -1.24 -10.70
N LEU A 35 11.03 -1.25 -11.99
CA LEU A 35 9.67 -1.61 -12.43
C LEU A 35 9.34 -3.06 -12.07
N LEU A 36 10.27 -3.98 -12.29
CA LEU A 36 10.10 -5.39 -11.93
C LEU A 36 9.90 -5.56 -10.41
N PHE A 37 10.75 -4.92 -9.58
CA PHE A 37 10.63 -4.97 -8.13
C PHE A 37 9.30 -4.40 -7.65
N THR A 38 8.87 -3.28 -8.23
CA THR A 38 7.57 -2.66 -7.90
C THR A 38 6.40 -3.59 -8.25
N ALA A 39 6.43 -4.20 -9.42
CA ALA A 39 5.39 -5.13 -9.86
C ALA A 39 5.33 -6.38 -8.97
N VAL A 40 6.48 -6.99 -8.67
CA VAL A 40 6.56 -8.17 -7.79
C VAL A 40 6.17 -7.83 -6.35
N LEU A 41 6.55 -6.64 -5.85
CA LEU A 41 6.15 -6.17 -4.52
C LEU A 41 4.63 -6.07 -4.39
N ILE A 42 3.96 -5.44 -5.37
CA ILE A 42 2.49 -5.34 -5.40
C ILE A 42 1.87 -6.73 -5.51
N LEU A 43 2.39 -7.60 -6.37
CA LEU A 43 1.90 -8.96 -6.51
C LEU A 43 1.97 -9.74 -5.18
N VAL A 44 3.10 -9.67 -4.48
CA VAL A 44 3.29 -10.34 -3.18
C VAL A 44 2.31 -9.81 -2.15
N THR A 45 2.16 -8.47 -2.04
CA THR A 45 1.24 -7.88 -1.06
C THR A 45 -0.22 -8.18 -1.38
N ASP A 46 -0.63 -8.16 -2.64
CA ASP A 46 -2.00 -8.48 -3.05
C ASP A 46 -2.33 -9.96 -2.84
N GLN A 47 -1.45 -10.88 -3.25
CA GLN A 47 -1.67 -12.32 -3.06
C GLN A 47 -1.71 -12.68 -1.57
N SER A 48 -0.79 -12.14 -0.76
CA SER A 48 -0.81 -12.33 0.69
C SER A 48 -2.11 -11.82 1.30
N THR A 49 -2.56 -10.62 0.91
CA THR A 49 -3.84 -10.05 1.36
C THR A 49 -5.02 -10.96 1.03
N ASN A 50 -5.08 -11.51 -0.18
CA ASN A 50 -6.15 -12.41 -0.59
C ASN A 50 -6.10 -13.75 0.17
N LEU A 51 -4.90 -14.29 0.38
CA LEU A 51 -4.71 -15.50 1.19
C LEU A 51 -5.24 -15.31 2.62
N PHE A 52 -4.87 -14.21 3.27
CA PHE A 52 -5.33 -13.90 4.63
C PHE A 52 -6.83 -13.67 4.70
N LYS A 53 -7.44 -12.99 3.73
CA LYS A 53 -8.90 -12.81 3.66
C LYS A 53 -9.64 -14.14 3.59
N ASN A 54 -9.15 -15.05 2.75
CA ASN A 54 -9.76 -16.38 2.59
C ASN A 54 -9.51 -17.30 3.79
N ALA A 55 -8.37 -17.13 4.49
CA ALA A 55 -8.03 -17.94 5.65
C ALA A 55 -8.77 -17.50 6.93
N PHE A 56 -8.98 -16.20 7.12
CA PHE A 56 -9.61 -15.65 8.33
C PHE A 56 -11.13 -15.42 8.18
N GLU A 57 -11.63 -15.30 6.95
CA GLU A 57 -13.04 -15.09 6.62
C GLU A 57 -13.75 -14.02 7.46
N ARG A 58 -12.99 -13.03 7.95
CA ARG A 58 -13.50 -11.94 8.78
C ARG A 58 -14.31 -10.97 7.94
N PHE A 59 -15.60 -10.82 8.23
CA PHE A 59 -16.47 -9.87 7.54
C PHE A 59 -15.96 -8.43 7.69
N ARG A 60 -16.21 -7.63 6.67
CA ARG A 60 -16.02 -6.17 6.74
C ARG A 60 -17.08 -5.54 7.63
N PRO A 61 -16.83 -4.34 8.23
CA PRO A 61 -17.82 -3.64 9.03
C PRO A 61 -19.19 -3.49 8.32
N CYS A 62 -19.16 -3.25 7.02
CA CYS A 62 -20.35 -3.05 6.19
C CYS A 62 -21.06 -4.34 5.76
N HIS A 63 -20.49 -5.52 6.04
CA HIS A 63 -21.13 -6.84 5.86
C HIS A 63 -21.46 -7.50 7.20
N GLU A 64 -21.07 -6.90 8.31
CA GLU A 64 -21.34 -7.43 9.66
C GLU A 64 -22.77 -7.13 10.09
N ALA A 65 -23.58 -8.17 10.26
CA ALA A 65 -25.00 -8.02 10.57
C ALA A 65 -25.25 -7.27 11.90
N SER A 66 -24.38 -7.48 12.90
CA SER A 66 -24.45 -6.80 14.20
C SER A 66 -24.21 -5.29 14.13
N LEU A 67 -23.62 -4.81 13.03
CA LEU A 67 -23.33 -3.40 12.78
C LEU A 67 -24.28 -2.77 11.75
N ALA A 68 -25.34 -3.48 11.35
CA ALA A 68 -26.32 -2.97 10.37
C ALA A 68 -26.92 -1.64 10.84
N GLY A 69 -26.89 -0.62 9.98
CA GLY A 69 -27.38 0.73 10.29
C GLY A 69 -26.44 1.60 11.14
N MET A 70 -25.36 1.04 11.73
CA MET A 70 -24.37 1.79 12.54
C MET A 70 -23.15 2.21 11.70
N VAL A 71 -22.84 1.51 10.64
CA VAL A 71 -21.69 1.81 9.77
C VAL A 71 -22.11 2.74 8.64
N ARG A 72 -21.53 3.94 8.61
CA ARG A 72 -21.68 4.85 7.49
C ARG A 72 -20.74 4.43 6.34
N LEU A 73 -21.33 3.91 5.26
CA LEU A 73 -20.58 3.65 4.03
C LEU A 73 -20.55 4.90 3.16
N VAL A 74 -19.34 5.42 2.86
CA VAL A 74 -19.15 6.69 2.13
C VAL A 74 -19.07 6.49 0.62
N LYS A 75 -18.88 5.26 0.16
CA LYS A 75 -18.80 4.91 -1.27
C LYS A 75 -19.92 3.95 -1.66
N ASP A 76 -20.21 3.87 -2.98
CA ASP A 76 -21.14 2.87 -3.51
C ASP A 76 -20.54 1.47 -3.33
N GLY A 77 -21.19 0.65 -2.50
CA GLY A 77 -20.84 -0.74 -2.22
C GLY A 77 -19.63 -0.95 -1.31
N CYS A 78 -19.69 -2.02 -0.55
CA CYS A 78 -18.67 -2.42 0.43
C CYS A 78 -17.44 -3.08 -0.22
N GLY A 79 -17.57 -3.64 -1.41
CA GLY A 79 -16.57 -4.49 -2.06
C GLY A 79 -16.72 -5.95 -1.63
N GLY A 80 -15.62 -6.70 -1.65
CA GLY A 80 -15.64 -8.12 -1.28
C GLY A 80 -16.04 -8.34 0.19
N MET A 81 -16.50 -9.56 0.51
CA MET A 81 -17.08 -9.91 1.80
C MET A 81 -16.08 -9.80 2.95
N TYR A 82 -14.87 -10.32 2.78
CA TYR A 82 -13.84 -10.39 3.84
C TYR A 82 -12.90 -9.20 3.85
N GLY A 83 -12.46 -8.79 5.05
CA GLY A 83 -11.70 -7.56 5.28
C GLY A 83 -10.26 -7.72 5.78
N TYR A 84 -9.92 -8.84 6.43
CA TYR A 84 -8.63 -8.97 7.09
C TYR A 84 -7.54 -9.51 6.15
N PHE A 85 -6.42 -8.85 6.06
CA PHE A 85 -6.10 -7.47 6.40
C PHE A 85 -6.32 -6.52 5.21
N SER A 86 -6.14 -5.20 5.42
CA SER A 86 -6.39 -4.19 4.40
C SER A 86 -5.31 -4.17 3.31
N GLY A 87 -5.66 -4.55 2.07
CA GLY A 87 -4.74 -4.52 0.93
C GLY A 87 -4.30 -3.11 0.53
N HIS A 88 -5.18 -2.09 0.66
CA HIS A 88 -4.79 -0.71 0.40
C HIS A 88 -3.73 -0.22 1.39
N ALA A 89 -3.89 -0.55 2.67
CA ALA A 89 -2.89 -0.20 3.69
C ALA A 89 -1.57 -0.93 3.43
N SER A 90 -1.63 -2.23 3.12
CA SER A 90 -0.45 -3.04 2.81
C SER A 90 0.32 -2.50 1.60
N ASN A 91 -0.35 -2.32 0.47
CA ASN A 91 0.29 -1.82 -0.75
C ASN A 91 0.88 -0.42 -0.58
N SER A 92 0.14 0.49 0.07
CA SER A 92 0.61 1.86 0.29
C SER A 92 1.86 1.90 1.17
N PHE A 93 1.89 1.13 2.26
CA PHE A 93 3.06 1.08 3.14
C PHE A 93 4.23 0.34 2.51
N ALA A 94 3.99 -0.73 1.76
CA ALA A 94 5.04 -1.46 1.04
C ALA A 94 5.76 -0.55 0.04
N LEU A 95 5.00 0.16 -0.79
CA LEU A 95 5.55 1.10 -1.75
C LEU A 95 6.23 2.28 -1.06
N ALA A 96 5.60 2.87 -0.03
CA ALA A 96 6.19 3.99 0.70
C ALA A 96 7.55 3.63 1.31
N VAL A 97 7.67 2.48 1.98
CA VAL A 97 8.94 2.04 2.58
C VAL A 97 9.97 1.70 1.50
N PHE A 98 9.60 0.98 0.45
CA PHE A 98 10.52 0.60 -0.63
C PHE A 98 11.08 1.82 -1.35
N PHE A 99 10.23 2.74 -1.81
CA PHE A 99 10.67 3.97 -2.49
C PHE A 99 11.40 4.93 -1.53
N SER A 100 10.99 5.00 -0.27
CA SER A 100 11.72 5.78 0.74
C SER A 100 13.17 5.32 0.85
N GLY A 101 13.42 4.02 0.93
CA GLY A 101 14.78 3.48 0.98
C GLY A 101 15.61 3.87 -0.25
N ILE A 102 15.03 3.78 -1.44
CA ILE A 102 15.74 4.14 -2.70
C ILE A 102 16.11 5.62 -2.74
N PHE A 103 15.25 6.49 -2.26
CA PHE A 103 15.40 7.94 -2.42
C PHE A 103 15.97 8.68 -1.21
N ILE A 104 16.13 8.03 -0.03
CA ILE A 104 16.49 8.69 1.24
C ILE A 104 17.80 9.48 1.15
N HIS A 105 18.81 8.93 0.45
CA HIS A 105 20.11 9.58 0.31
C HIS A 105 20.07 10.84 -0.54
N ARG A 106 19.13 10.92 -1.47
CA ARG A 106 18.98 12.09 -2.36
C ARG A 106 17.95 13.09 -1.84
N TYR A 107 16.86 12.59 -1.24
CA TYR A 107 15.72 13.41 -0.81
C TYR A 107 15.31 13.05 0.62
N ARG A 108 16.03 13.58 1.61
CA ARG A 108 15.86 13.24 3.04
C ARG A 108 14.45 13.42 3.60
N ARG A 109 13.65 14.33 3.03
CA ARG A 109 12.26 14.59 3.46
C ARG A 109 11.23 13.70 2.79
N LEU A 110 11.57 13.07 1.67
CA LEU A 110 10.64 12.26 0.88
C LEU A 110 10.06 11.06 1.68
N PRO A 111 10.82 10.33 2.51
CA PRO A 111 10.26 9.26 3.33
C PRO A 111 9.10 9.70 4.22
N PHE A 112 9.20 10.87 4.85
CA PHE A 112 8.13 11.40 5.70
C PHE A 112 6.88 11.71 4.88
N VAL A 113 7.04 12.27 3.68
CA VAL A 113 5.91 12.55 2.77
C VAL A 113 5.24 11.25 2.31
N LEU A 114 6.02 10.25 1.88
CA LEU A 114 5.47 8.99 1.39
C LEU A 114 4.76 8.20 2.50
N LEU A 115 5.35 8.13 3.70
CA LEU A 115 4.74 7.46 4.84
C LEU A 115 3.46 8.19 5.30
N PHE A 116 3.45 9.52 5.29
CA PHE A 116 2.27 10.30 5.60
C PHE A 116 1.14 10.06 4.58
N LEU A 117 1.45 10.07 3.29
CA LEU A 117 0.48 9.75 2.24
C LEU A 117 -0.05 8.31 2.38
N ALA A 118 0.83 7.34 2.65
CA ALA A 118 0.43 5.95 2.90
C ALA A 118 -0.49 5.84 4.12
N PHE A 119 -0.22 6.61 5.19
CA PHE A 119 -1.09 6.70 6.35
C PHE A 119 -2.47 7.28 6.01
N LEU A 120 -2.54 8.34 5.21
CA LEU A 120 -3.82 8.91 4.76
C LEU A 120 -4.63 7.89 3.95
N VAL A 121 -3.98 7.13 3.06
CA VAL A 121 -4.63 6.03 2.32
C VAL A 121 -5.14 4.96 3.28
N ALA A 122 -4.32 4.53 4.23
CA ALA A 122 -4.69 3.53 5.22
C ALA A 122 -5.87 3.99 6.08
N TYR A 123 -5.81 5.20 6.62
CA TYR A 123 -6.89 5.78 7.42
C TYR A 123 -8.18 5.96 6.62
N SER A 124 -8.08 6.31 5.33
CA SER A 124 -9.27 6.45 4.47
C SER A 124 -10.12 5.18 4.47
N ARG A 125 -9.51 3.99 4.66
CA ARG A 125 -10.24 2.70 4.66
C ARG A 125 -11.12 2.51 5.88
N ILE A 126 -10.72 3.09 7.02
CA ILE A 126 -11.55 3.16 8.23
C ILE A 126 -12.67 4.19 8.01
N TYR A 127 -12.31 5.38 7.56
CA TYR A 127 -13.24 6.49 7.39
C TYR A 127 -14.40 6.15 6.44
N ILE A 128 -14.13 5.45 5.33
CA ILE A 128 -15.18 5.06 4.37
C ILE A 128 -15.97 3.81 4.80
N GLY A 129 -15.70 3.23 5.97
CA GLY A 129 -16.51 2.16 6.56
C GLY A 129 -16.25 0.74 6.02
N VAL A 130 -15.10 0.49 5.36
CA VAL A 130 -14.84 -0.80 4.70
C VAL A 130 -13.84 -1.70 5.41
N HIS A 131 -13.14 -1.21 6.43
CA HIS A 131 -12.17 -1.97 7.23
C HIS A 131 -12.21 -1.56 8.70
N TYR A 132 -11.98 -2.51 9.58
CA TYR A 132 -11.71 -2.24 10.99
C TYR A 132 -10.31 -1.64 11.19
N PRO A 133 -10.08 -0.89 12.29
CA PRO A 133 -8.75 -0.38 12.60
C PRO A 133 -7.66 -1.47 12.62
N LEU A 134 -7.97 -2.65 13.16
CA LEU A 134 -7.03 -3.77 13.20
C LEU A 134 -6.65 -4.28 11.80
N ASP A 135 -7.60 -4.33 10.85
CA ASP A 135 -7.30 -4.72 9.46
C ASP A 135 -6.29 -3.78 8.83
N VAL A 136 -6.43 -2.48 9.16
CA VAL A 136 -5.57 -1.42 8.63
C VAL A 136 -4.19 -1.48 9.26
N VAL A 137 -4.09 -1.59 10.58
CA VAL A 137 -2.80 -1.67 11.30
C VAL A 137 -2.02 -2.91 10.89
N SER A 138 -2.68 -4.07 10.79
CA SER A 138 -2.05 -5.31 10.30
C SER A 138 -1.56 -5.16 8.87
N GLY A 139 -2.35 -4.53 7.99
CA GLY A 139 -1.96 -4.24 6.62
C GLY A 139 -0.74 -3.30 6.55
N MET A 140 -0.72 -2.23 7.35
CA MET A 140 0.41 -1.31 7.44
C MET A 140 1.69 -2.03 7.87
N ALA A 141 1.63 -2.84 8.91
CA ALA A 141 2.77 -3.59 9.43
C ALA A 141 3.30 -4.59 8.39
N PHE A 142 2.42 -5.38 7.78
CA PHE A 142 2.79 -6.33 6.73
C PHE A 142 3.41 -5.61 5.52
N GLY A 143 2.81 -4.51 5.06
CA GLY A 143 3.33 -3.72 3.96
C GLY A 143 4.70 -3.13 4.26
N ALA A 144 4.89 -2.54 5.45
CA ALA A 144 6.17 -1.97 5.86
C ALA A 144 7.28 -3.04 5.92
N MET A 145 7.00 -4.21 6.48
CA MET A 145 7.95 -5.34 6.51
C MET A 145 8.32 -5.79 5.09
N THR A 146 7.33 -6.03 4.24
CA THR A 146 7.55 -6.49 2.86
C THR A 146 8.33 -5.45 2.06
N GLY A 147 7.98 -4.17 2.14
CA GLY A 147 8.71 -3.08 1.51
C GLY A 147 10.17 -2.98 1.99
N GLY A 148 10.42 -3.18 3.28
CA GLY A 148 11.77 -3.23 3.86
C GLY A 148 12.59 -4.42 3.36
N VAL A 149 11.99 -5.59 3.24
CA VAL A 149 12.64 -6.78 2.65
C VAL A 149 13.01 -6.50 1.19
N PHE A 150 12.09 -5.97 0.40
CA PHE A 150 12.33 -5.63 -1.01
C PHE A 150 13.42 -4.57 -1.17
N TYR A 151 13.47 -3.58 -0.29
CA TYR A 151 14.57 -2.61 -0.27
C TYR A 151 15.92 -3.27 0.03
N ARG A 152 15.99 -4.18 1.00
CA ARG A 152 17.22 -4.93 1.30
C ARG A 152 17.68 -5.79 0.12
N LEU A 153 16.75 -6.43 -0.59
CA LEU A 153 17.08 -7.19 -1.81
C LEU A 153 17.55 -6.25 -2.92
N TRP A 154 16.92 -5.09 -3.05
CA TRP A 154 17.30 -4.06 -4.01
C TRP A 154 18.76 -3.62 -3.85
N ILE A 155 19.19 -3.26 -2.63
CA ILE A 155 20.56 -2.83 -2.38
C ILE A 155 21.58 -3.97 -2.61
N ARG A 156 21.22 -5.23 -2.34
CA ARG A 156 22.09 -6.38 -2.63
C ARG A 156 22.29 -6.62 -4.12
N ILE A 157 21.25 -6.47 -4.92
CA ILE A 157 21.29 -6.73 -6.38
C ILE A 157 21.99 -5.61 -7.12
N LEU A 158 21.80 -4.36 -6.72
CA LEU A 158 22.42 -3.21 -7.38
C LEU A 158 23.77 -2.79 -6.76
N GLY A 159 24.20 -3.41 -5.67
CA GLY A 159 25.48 -3.13 -5.02
C GLY A 159 25.55 -1.73 -4.39
N ARG A 160 24.42 -1.20 -3.92
CA ARG A 160 24.29 0.17 -3.42
C ARG A 160 23.91 0.20 -1.96
#